data_8c6d5a173466b2da8106342ff1f6736d
#
_entry.id   8c6d5a173466b2da8106342ff1f6736d
#
_cell.length_a   1.000
_cell.length_b   1.000
_cell.length_c   1.000
_cell.angle_alpha   90.00
_cell.angle_beta   90.00
_cell.angle_gamma   90.00
#
_symmetry.space_group_name_H-M   'P 1'
#
loop_
_entity.id
_entity.type
_entity.pdbx_description
1 polymer ?
#
loop_
_entity_poly.entity_id
_entity_poly.type
_entity_poly.pdbx_seq_one_letter_code
_entity_poly.pdbx_strand_id
1 'polypeptide(L)'
;MQTLWNSRDTLPAYPPLREDLHADAAVVGGGMAGILTAYALHTRGLRVVLLEGSRLASGVTAHTTAKITAQHGRFCERLVHDFGFHLARQYLQANLCAVRQFRALVRQKRIDCGFSDESAFIYAAPDGPSLTRCLLYTSDAADDRIS
;
A
#
# COMPACT_ATOMS: atom_id res chain seq x y z
N MET A 1 -13.63 19.02 -2.36
CA MET A 1 -12.93 19.09 -3.67
C MET A 1 -13.09 17.74 -4.34
N GLN A 2 -13.75 17.68 -5.50
CA GLN A 2 -13.83 16.44 -6.27
C GLN A 2 -12.55 16.27 -7.07
N THR A 3 -11.93 15.10 -6.95
CA THR A 3 -10.78 14.71 -7.77
C THR A 3 -11.22 13.70 -8.81
N LEU A 4 -10.46 13.53 -9.89
CA LEU A 4 -10.70 12.52 -10.92
C LEU A 4 -10.85 11.10 -10.33
N TRP A 5 -10.22 10.85 -9.18
CA TRP A 5 -10.12 9.54 -8.55
C TRP A 5 -11.28 9.19 -7.62
N ASN A 6 -12.06 10.18 -7.18
CA ASN A 6 -13.19 9.96 -6.26
C ASN A 6 -14.55 10.35 -6.82
N SER A 7 -14.65 10.57 -8.15
CA SER A 7 -15.87 11.06 -8.80
C SER A 7 -16.88 9.96 -9.12
N ARG A 8 -16.52 8.69 -9.03
CA ARG A 8 -17.34 7.59 -9.57
C ARG A 8 -18.01 6.71 -8.53
N ASP A 9 -17.48 6.63 -7.30
CA ASP A 9 -17.97 5.66 -6.32
C ASP A 9 -18.55 6.33 -5.08
N THR A 10 -19.79 6.00 -4.77
CA THR A 10 -20.40 6.29 -3.47
C THR A 10 -19.93 5.21 -2.49
N LEU A 11 -19.00 5.57 -1.63
CA LEU A 11 -18.61 4.67 -0.54
C LEU A 11 -19.79 4.45 0.40
N PRO A 12 -19.98 3.22 0.92
CA PRO A 12 -21.06 2.92 1.83
C PRO A 12 -20.97 3.80 3.09
N ALA A 13 -22.12 4.27 3.54
CA ALA A 13 -22.26 4.96 4.82
C ALA A 13 -22.71 3.96 5.88
N TYR A 14 -22.08 4.02 7.04
CA TYR A 14 -22.41 3.18 8.18
C TYR A 14 -22.98 4.05 9.30
N PRO A 15 -23.94 3.55 10.10
CA PRO A 15 -24.46 4.28 11.22
C PRO A 15 -23.40 4.45 12.32
N PRO A 16 -23.51 5.49 13.15
CA PRO A 16 -22.66 5.63 14.31
C PRO A 16 -22.90 4.47 15.29
N LEU A 17 -21.81 4.02 15.92
CA LEU A 17 -21.87 3.02 16.98
C LEU A 17 -22.61 3.61 18.19
N ARG A 18 -23.66 2.94 18.63
CA ARG A 18 -24.50 3.37 19.76
C ARG A 18 -24.64 2.33 20.88
N GLU A 19 -24.03 1.16 20.64
CA GLU A 19 -24.15 0.00 21.52
C GLU A 19 -22.75 -0.58 21.81
N ASP A 20 -22.64 -1.28 22.93
CA ASP A 20 -21.41 -2.01 23.25
C ASP A 20 -21.27 -3.19 22.29
N LEU A 21 -20.07 -3.33 21.71
CA LEU A 21 -19.74 -4.43 20.81
C LEU A 21 -18.64 -5.30 21.41
N HIS A 22 -18.78 -6.61 21.23
CA HIS A 22 -17.75 -7.59 21.54
C HIS A 22 -17.06 -8.04 20.25
N ALA A 23 -15.78 -7.81 20.14
CA ALA A 23 -14.94 -8.22 19.01
C ALA A 23 -13.60 -8.76 19.52
N ASP A 24 -12.94 -9.56 18.69
CA ASP A 24 -11.61 -10.08 18.99
C ASP A 24 -10.53 -9.03 18.69
N ALA A 25 -10.85 -8.09 17.79
CA ALA A 25 -9.97 -6.97 17.45
C ALA A 25 -10.80 -5.72 17.06
N ALA A 26 -10.36 -4.57 17.54
CA ALA A 26 -10.86 -3.26 17.14
C ALA A 26 -9.77 -2.54 16.34
N VAL A 27 -10.11 -2.12 15.11
CA VAL A 27 -9.25 -1.31 14.25
C VAL A 27 -9.80 0.10 14.22
N VAL A 28 -8.99 1.08 14.59
CA VAL A 28 -9.39 2.49 14.62
C VAL A 28 -8.77 3.22 13.44
N GLY A 29 -9.65 3.84 12.63
CA GLY A 29 -9.29 4.55 11.41
C GLY A 29 -9.61 3.75 10.14
N GLY A 30 -10.53 4.27 9.34
CA GLY A 30 -11.03 3.66 8.10
C GLY A 30 -10.28 4.09 6.85
N GLY A 31 -9.01 4.45 6.96
CA GLY A 31 -8.13 4.65 5.80
C GLY A 31 -7.61 3.33 5.22
N MET A 32 -6.75 3.40 4.22
CA MET A 32 -6.20 2.22 3.53
C MET A 32 -5.59 1.20 4.51
N ALA A 33 -4.76 1.66 5.44
CA ALA A 33 -4.10 0.78 6.41
C ALA A 33 -5.12 0.06 7.32
N GLY A 34 -6.11 0.79 7.84
CA GLY A 34 -7.14 0.21 8.71
C GLY A 34 -8.02 -0.79 7.98
N ILE A 35 -8.48 -0.46 6.78
CA ILE A 35 -9.30 -1.35 5.96
C ILE A 35 -8.56 -2.65 5.66
N LEU A 36 -7.30 -2.56 5.21
CA LEU A 36 -6.49 -3.75 4.90
C LEU A 36 -6.15 -4.57 6.14
N THR A 37 -5.90 -3.91 7.27
CA THR A 37 -5.67 -4.58 8.55
C THR A 37 -6.93 -5.33 9.01
N ALA A 38 -8.08 -4.66 9.01
CA ALA A 38 -9.36 -5.28 9.37
C ALA A 38 -9.67 -6.47 8.46
N TYR A 39 -9.47 -6.32 7.15
CA TYR A 39 -9.63 -7.40 6.18
C TYR A 39 -8.70 -8.58 6.49
N ALA A 40 -7.41 -8.31 6.73
CA ALA A 40 -6.42 -9.35 7.02
C ALA A 40 -6.73 -10.12 8.31
N LEU A 41 -7.24 -9.45 9.33
CA LEU A 41 -7.65 -10.09 10.59
C LEU A 41 -8.94 -10.90 10.39
N HIS A 42 -9.93 -10.34 9.67
CA HIS A 42 -11.18 -11.02 9.38
C HIS A 42 -10.96 -12.31 8.57
N THR A 43 -10.08 -12.29 7.56
CA THR A 43 -9.78 -13.48 6.76
C THR A 43 -9.07 -14.59 7.54
N ARG A 44 -8.57 -14.26 8.74
CA ARG A 44 -8.02 -15.23 9.70
C ARG A 44 -9.04 -15.74 10.72
N GLY A 45 -10.33 -15.41 10.53
CA GLY A 45 -11.43 -15.89 11.36
C GLY A 45 -11.70 -15.03 12.61
N LEU A 46 -11.04 -13.89 12.77
CA LEU A 46 -11.30 -12.98 13.88
C LEU A 46 -12.58 -12.16 13.65
N ARG A 47 -13.33 -11.94 14.72
CA ARG A 47 -14.41 -10.94 14.72
C ARG A 47 -13.79 -9.56 14.85
N VAL A 48 -13.88 -8.77 13.79
CA VAL A 48 -13.21 -7.46 13.71
C VAL A 48 -14.24 -6.36 13.64
N VAL A 49 -14.06 -5.31 14.44
CA VAL A 49 -14.76 -4.04 14.28
C VAL A 49 -13.80 -2.99 13.73
N LEU A 50 -14.24 -2.30 12.68
CA LEU A 50 -13.53 -1.15 12.11
C LEU A 50 -14.29 0.12 12.48
N LEU A 51 -13.65 1.01 13.22
CA LEU A 51 -14.20 2.28 13.68
C LEU A 51 -13.58 3.43 12.88
N GLU A 52 -14.44 4.30 12.33
CA GLU A 52 -14.03 5.49 11.60
C GLU A 52 -14.79 6.71 12.13
N GLY A 53 -14.08 7.80 12.38
CA GLY A 53 -14.68 9.01 12.97
C GLY A 53 -15.46 9.87 11.98
N SER A 54 -15.32 9.63 10.67
CA SER A 54 -15.98 10.39 9.61
C SER A 54 -16.53 9.45 8.54
N ARG A 55 -15.81 9.27 7.45
CA ARG A 55 -16.19 8.40 6.34
C ARG A 55 -15.00 7.52 5.96
N LEU A 56 -15.28 6.26 5.62
CA LEU A 56 -14.24 5.34 5.12
C LEU A 56 -13.50 5.95 3.94
N ALA A 57 -12.19 5.76 3.91
CA ALA A 57 -11.29 6.21 2.84
C ALA A 57 -11.35 7.71 2.49
N SER A 58 -12.01 8.56 3.28
CA SER A 58 -12.21 9.98 2.96
C SER A 58 -10.98 10.87 3.23
N GLY A 59 -10.01 10.39 4.00
CA GLY A 59 -8.79 11.13 4.34
C GLY A 59 -7.76 11.11 3.22
N VAL A 60 -6.49 10.96 3.59
CA VAL A 60 -5.36 10.91 2.64
C VAL A 60 -5.58 9.83 1.56
N THR A 61 -6.22 8.72 1.89
CA THR A 61 -6.53 7.64 0.95
C THR A 61 -7.30 8.11 -0.29
N ALA A 62 -8.27 9.01 -0.14
CA ALA A 62 -9.04 9.56 -1.26
C ALA A 62 -8.25 10.56 -2.12
N HIS A 63 -7.08 10.99 -1.68
CA HIS A 63 -6.28 12.03 -2.31
C HIS A 63 -4.93 11.53 -2.84
N THR A 64 -4.76 10.21 -2.94
CA THR A 64 -3.59 9.61 -3.57
C THR A 64 -3.75 9.56 -5.08
N THR A 65 -2.64 9.40 -5.79
CA THR A 65 -2.62 9.15 -7.25
C THR A 65 -2.89 7.68 -7.60
N ALA A 66 -3.30 6.87 -6.63
CA ALA A 66 -3.56 5.43 -6.76
C ALA A 66 -2.37 4.59 -7.28
N LYS A 67 -1.16 5.14 -7.27
CA LYS A 67 0.03 4.42 -7.69
C LYS A 67 0.52 3.49 -6.58
N ILE A 68 0.54 2.19 -6.87
CA ILE A 68 1.05 1.15 -5.96
C ILE A 68 2.45 0.76 -6.44
N THR A 69 3.47 1.07 -5.67
CA THR A 69 4.87 0.88 -6.07
C THR A 69 5.77 0.61 -4.88
N ALA A 70 6.80 -0.20 -5.10
CA ALA A 70 7.93 -0.34 -4.19
C ALA A 70 9.07 0.66 -4.51
N GLN A 71 8.98 1.37 -5.63
CA GLN A 71 10.00 2.32 -6.08
C GLN A 71 9.65 3.73 -5.59
N HIS A 72 10.40 4.21 -4.63
CA HIS A 72 10.23 5.53 -4.01
C HIS A 72 11.40 6.47 -4.36
N GLY A 73 11.75 6.59 -5.65
CA GLY A 73 12.87 7.38 -6.10
C GLY A 73 14.19 6.94 -5.45
N ARG A 74 14.98 7.88 -4.95
CA ARG A 74 16.26 7.61 -4.29
C ARG A 74 16.14 7.21 -2.80
N PHE A 75 14.97 6.88 -2.34
CA PHE A 75 14.73 6.56 -0.93
C PHE A 75 15.52 5.33 -0.46
N CYS A 76 15.70 4.33 -1.33
CA CYS A 76 16.50 3.14 -0.99
C CYS A 76 17.97 3.47 -0.71
N GLU A 77 18.58 4.38 -1.47
CA GLU A 77 19.95 4.85 -1.22
C GLU A 77 20.08 5.48 0.17
N ARG A 78 19.11 6.31 0.53
CA ARG A 78 19.04 6.94 1.85
C ARG A 78 18.87 5.92 2.97
N LEU A 79 18.01 4.92 2.78
CA LEU A 79 17.85 3.84 3.75
C LEU A 79 19.14 3.05 3.96
N VAL A 80 19.88 2.76 2.90
CA VAL A 80 21.17 2.08 3.01
C VAL A 80 22.18 2.92 3.76
N HIS A 81 22.21 4.24 3.49
CA HIS A 81 23.11 5.16 4.18
C HIS A 81 22.80 5.24 5.68
N ASP A 82 21.52 5.39 6.04
CA ASP A 82 21.09 5.69 7.41
C ASP A 82 20.96 4.44 8.28
N PHE A 83 20.58 3.30 7.70
CA PHE A 83 20.23 2.07 8.42
C PHE A 83 20.99 0.82 7.97
N GLY A 84 21.84 0.95 6.97
CA GLY A 84 22.60 -0.16 6.41
C GLY A 84 21.81 -1.03 5.43
N PHE A 85 22.54 -1.84 4.67
CA PHE A 85 22.01 -2.66 3.58
C PHE A 85 20.92 -3.65 4.02
N HIS A 86 21.12 -4.30 5.16
CA HIS A 86 20.20 -5.34 5.63
C HIS A 86 18.78 -4.79 5.87
N LEU A 87 18.65 -3.69 6.59
CA LEU A 87 17.34 -3.06 6.85
C LEU A 87 16.72 -2.47 5.58
N ALA A 88 17.52 -1.85 4.72
CA ALA A 88 17.06 -1.35 3.45
C ALA A 88 16.49 -2.48 2.55
N ARG A 89 17.15 -3.64 2.52
CA ARG A 89 16.67 -4.83 1.81
C ARG A 89 15.34 -5.34 2.38
N GLN A 90 15.22 -5.44 3.70
CA GLN A 90 13.97 -5.86 4.35
C GLN A 90 12.81 -4.91 4.01
N TYR A 91 13.06 -3.61 4.04
CA TYR A 91 12.07 -2.61 3.65
C TYR A 91 11.62 -2.80 2.20
N LEU A 92 12.55 -2.96 1.28
CA LEU A 92 12.24 -3.16 -0.14
C LEU A 92 11.43 -4.45 -0.36
N GLN A 93 11.84 -5.56 0.26
CA GLN A 93 11.13 -6.83 0.17
C GLN A 93 9.71 -6.76 0.72
N ALA A 94 9.51 -6.05 1.83
CA ALA A 94 8.18 -5.84 2.40
C ALA A 94 7.27 -5.05 1.43
N ASN A 95 7.80 -3.99 0.79
CA ASN A 95 7.04 -3.22 -0.21
C ASN A 95 6.73 -4.04 -1.47
N LEU A 96 7.68 -4.80 -1.99
CA LEU A 96 7.44 -5.71 -3.13
C LEU A 96 6.39 -6.77 -2.80
N CYS A 97 6.42 -7.31 -1.58
CA CYS A 97 5.39 -8.22 -1.09
C CYS A 97 4.02 -7.53 -1.04
N ALA A 98 3.94 -6.31 -0.54
CA ALA A 98 2.70 -5.54 -0.48
C ALA A 98 2.12 -5.29 -1.88
N VAL A 99 2.95 -4.92 -2.86
CA VAL A 99 2.50 -4.75 -4.27
C VAL A 99 1.91 -6.05 -4.82
N ARG A 100 2.57 -7.20 -4.58
CA ARG A 100 2.03 -8.51 -4.99
C ARG A 100 0.70 -8.84 -4.31
N GLN A 101 0.57 -8.53 -3.02
CA GLN A 101 -0.68 -8.76 -2.27
C GLN A 101 -1.83 -7.88 -2.78
N PHE A 102 -1.58 -6.60 -3.10
CA PHE A 102 -2.58 -5.74 -3.73
C PHE A 102 -3.07 -6.33 -5.06
N ARG A 103 -2.15 -6.72 -5.93
CA ARG A 103 -2.48 -7.37 -7.20
C ARG A 103 -3.34 -8.63 -7.00
N ALA A 104 -2.94 -9.48 -6.07
CA ALA A 104 -3.68 -10.70 -5.73
C ALA A 104 -5.09 -10.38 -5.21
N LEU A 105 -5.22 -9.40 -4.30
CA LEU A 105 -6.50 -8.98 -3.74
C LEU A 105 -7.46 -8.47 -4.83
N VAL A 106 -6.98 -7.57 -5.70
CA VAL A 106 -7.78 -7.03 -6.81
C VAL A 106 -8.29 -8.16 -7.70
N ARG A 107 -7.43 -9.10 -8.08
CA ARG A 107 -7.78 -10.24 -8.94
C ARG A 107 -8.74 -11.21 -8.25
N GLN A 108 -8.44 -11.63 -7.02
CA GLN A 108 -9.25 -12.58 -6.27
C GLN A 108 -10.66 -12.06 -5.97
N LYS A 109 -10.76 -10.78 -5.63
CA LYS A 109 -12.04 -10.12 -5.33
C LYS A 109 -12.72 -9.56 -6.56
N ARG A 110 -12.09 -9.63 -7.73
CA ARG A 110 -12.60 -9.07 -9.00
C ARG A 110 -13.00 -7.60 -8.86
N ILE A 111 -12.12 -6.82 -8.21
CA ILE A 111 -12.39 -5.39 -7.97
C ILE A 111 -12.22 -4.65 -9.29
N ASP A 112 -13.30 -4.06 -9.77
CA ASP A 112 -13.27 -3.19 -10.97
C ASP A 112 -12.76 -1.79 -10.58
N CYS A 113 -11.44 -1.63 -10.60
CA CYS A 113 -10.77 -0.39 -10.23
C CYS A 113 -9.76 0.11 -11.28
N GLY A 114 -9.83 -0.41 -12.50
CA GLY A 114 -8.90 -0.05 -13.57
C GLY A 114 -7.43 -0.41 -13.25
N PHE A 115 -7.20 -1.48 -12.47
CA PHE A 115 -5.86 -1.91 -12.10
C PHE A 115 -5.09 -2.41 -13.32
N SER A 116 -3.94 -1.79 -13.61
CA SER A 116 -2.99 -2.21 -14.64
C SER A 116 -1.59 -2.39 -14.07
N ASP A 117 -0.81 -3.28 -14.68
CA ASP A 117 0.61 -3.45 -14.38
C ASP A 117 1.42 -2.56 -15.31
N GLU A 118 2.11 -1.57 -14.75
CA GLU A 118 2.88 -0.58 -15.49
C GLU A 118 4.34 -0.58 -15.06
N SER A 119 5.23 -0.27 -15.99
CA SER A 119 6.64 -0.10 -15.69
C SER A 119 6.91 1.26 -15.05
N ALA A 120 7.70 1.26 -13.98
CA ALA A 120 8.17 2.48 -13.34
C ALA A 120 9.66 2.69 -13.67
N PHE A 121 10.01 3.91 -14.08
CA PHE A 121 11.37 4.25 -14.49
C PHE A 121 11.95 5.32 -13.57
N ILE A 122 13.21 5.15 -13.21
CA ILE A 122 14.04 6.21 -12.63
C ILE A 122 15.06 6.61 -13.69
N TYR A 123 15.19 7.88 -13.94
CA TYR A 123 16.20 8.43 -14.84
C TYR A 123 17.06 9.46 -14.11
N ALA A 124 18.32 9.58 -14.50
CA ALA A 124 19.19 10.67 -14.09
C ALA A 124 19.52 11.53 -15.30
N ALA A 125 19.65 12.85 -15.06
CA ALA A 125 20.23 13.73 -16.05
C ALA A 125 21.71 13.35 -16.27
N PRO A 126 22.29 13.60 -17.47
CA PRO A 126 23.70 13.26 -17.76
C PRO A 126 24.69 13.76 -16.74
N ASP A 127 24.44 14.95 -16.16
CA ASP A 127 25.27 15.59 -15.14
C ASP A 127 24.78 15.32 -13.70
N GLY A 128 23.80 14.41 -13.54
CA GLY A 128 23.20 14.09 -12.25
C GLY A 128 23.94 12.98 -11.49
N PRO A 129 23.63 12.80 -10.21
CA PRO A 129 24.23 11.75 -9.42
C PRO A 129 23.90 10.37 -9.99
N SER A 130 24.91 9.48 -9.97
CA SER A 130 24.80 8.12 -10.52
C SER A 130 23.63 7.33 -9.91
N LEU A 131 22.81 6.72 -10.78
CA LEU A 131 21.73 5.81 -10.40
C LEU A 131 22.23 4.40 -10.09
N THR A 132 23.50 4.10 -10.34
CA THR A 132 24.07 2.74 -10.28
C THR A 132 23.82 2.06 -8.93
N ARG A 133 23.94 2.79 -7.84
CA ARG A 133 23.65 2.25 -6.50
C ARG A 133 22.17 1.90 -6.28
N CYS A 134 21.25 2.71 -6.79
CA CYS A 134 19.82 2.46 -6.64
C CYS A 134 19.35 1.23 -7.45
N LEU A 135 19.91 1.04 -8.66
CA LEU A 135 19.59 -0.08 -9.55
C LEU A 135 20.14 -1.41 -9.04
N LEU A 136 21.34 -1.44 -8.45
CA LEU A 136 21.92 -2.66 -7.88
C LEU A 136 21.04 -3.27 -6.77
N TYR A 137 20.38 -2.45 -5.97
CA TYR A 137 19.53 -2.95 -4.89
C TYR A 137 18.14 -3.42 -5.35
N THR A 138 17.66 -2.95 -6.50
CA THR A 138 16.38 -3.38 -7.07
C THR A 138 16.51 -4.63 -7.95
N SER A 139 17.65 -4.84 -8.62
CA SER A 139 17.89 -6.01 -9.44
C SER A 139 18.07 -7.28 -8.60
N ASP A 140 18.84 -7.23 -7.52
CA ASP A 140 19.02 -8.38 -6.62
C ASP A 140 17.71 -8.83 -5.93
N ALA A 141 16.78 -7.88 -5.69
CA ALA A 141 15.47 -8.22 -5.14
C ALA A 141 14.51 -8.81 -6.18
N ALA A 142 14.75 -8.61 -7.46
CA ALA A 142 13.95 -9.17 -8.55
C ALA A 142 14.36 -10.60 -8.92
N ASP A 143 15.57 -11.02 -8.55
CA ASP A 143 16.13 -12.32 -8.92
C ASP A 143 15.81 -13.46 -7.91
N ASP A 144 15.23 -13.14 -6.75
CA ASP A 144 14.62 -14.15 -5.88
C ASP A 144 13.27 -14.63 -6.48
N ARG A 145 13.36 -15.28 -7.63
CA ARG A 145 12.34 -16.23 -8.09
C ARG A 145 12.41 -17.41 -7.14
N ILE A 146 11.60 -17.34 -6.11
CA ILE A 146 11.32 -18.52 -5.30
C ILE A 146 10.56 -19.49 -6.21
N SER A 147 11.28 -20.46 -6.69
CA SER A 147 10.75 -21.69 -7.27
C SER A 147 9.99 -22.49 -6.20
#